data_49a0597016a3c5302f8c50445bc39f6b
#
_entry.id   49a0597016a3c5302f8c50445bc39f6b
#
_cell.length_a   1.000
_cell.length_b   1.000
_cell.length_c   1.000
_cell.angle_alpha   90.00
_cell.angle_beta   90.00
_cell.angle_gamma   90.00
#
_symmetry.space_group_name_H-M   'P 1'
#
loop_
_entity.id
_entity.type
_entity.pdbx_description
1 polymer ?
#
loop_
_entity_poly.entity_id
_entity_poly.type
_entity_poly.pdbx_seq_one_letter_code
_entity_poly.pdbx_strand_id
1 'polypeptide(L)'
;MDIRIGNGYDVHALAEGLPLWLGGVQVESPIGCIAHSDGDVAIHALCDAILGALALGDIGKHFPDTSAEFKGIDSKILLSRVIELVRSMGWSVGNVDITIAMQRPKLAPYIVPMRECMAKVMGIDVSQVSVKATTTEKLGFVGRGEGCEVYAVALLVK
;
A
#
# COMPACT_ATOMS: atom_id res chain seq x y z
N MET A 1 4.88 17.31 21.48
CA MET A 1 4.43 16.28 20.51
C MET A 1 4.69 16.81 19.11
N ASP A 2 5.57 16.11 18.38
CA ASP A 2 5.82 16.44 16.99
C ASP A 2 4.94 15.55 16.11
N ILE A 3 4.35 16.12 15.08
CA ILE A 3 3.51 15.40 14.11
C ILE A 3 3.99 15.67 12.69
N ARG A 4 3.95 14.64 11.85
CA ARG A 4 4.30 14.70 10.43
C ARG A 4 3.24 13.99 9.61
N ILE A 5 2.94 14.56 8.47
CA ILE A 5 1.98 14.00 7.51
C ILE A 5 2.73 13.62 6.23
N GLY A 6 2.41 12.47 5.67
CA GLY A 6 2.91 12.03 4.37
C GLY A 6 1.78 11.57 3.48
N ASN A 7 1.95 11.78 2.17
CA ASN A 7 1.05 11.30 1.14
C ASN A 7 1.80 10.31 0.24
N GLY A 8 1.15 9.22 -0.12
CA GLY A 8 1.67 8.23 -1.06
C GLY A 8 0.69 7.96 -2.18
N TYR A 9 1.23 7.70 -3.35
CA TYR A 9 0.48 7.30 -4.54
C TYR A 9 1.23 6.18 -5.24
N ASP A 10 0.51 5.14 -5.65
CA ASP A 10 1.07 4.10 -6.50
C ASP A 10 0.02 3.61 -7.50
N VAL A 11 0.49 3.13 -8.64
CA VAL A 11 -0.34 2.62 -9.72
C VAL A 11 0.36 1.46 -10.40
N HIS A 12 -0.40 0.40 -10.69
CA HIS A 12 0.08 -0.73 -11.47
C HIS A 12 -0.91 -1.09 -12.57
N ALA A 13 -0.39 -1.48 -13.74
CA ALA A 13 -1.19 -2.08 -14.79
C ALA A 13 -1.69 -3.46 -14.34
N LEU A 14 -2.85 -3.84 -14.85
CA LEU A 14 -3.49 -5.13 -14.57
C LEU A 14 -3.32 -6.07 -15.77
N ALA A 15 -3.17 -7.36 -15.49
CA ALA A 15 -3.16 -8.41 -16.50
C ALA A 15 -3.87 -9.67 -16.01
N GLU A 16 -4.41 -10.44 -16.95
CA GLU A 16 -5.03 -11.72 -16.67
C GLU A 16 -4.01 -12.75 -16.19
N GLY A 17 -4.44 -13.68 -15.33
CA GLY A 17 -3.63 -14.80 -14.87
C GLY A 17 -2.60 -14.45 -13.80
N LEU A 18 -2.57 -13.22 -13.30
CA LEU A 18 -1.71 -12.81 -12.20
C LEU A 18 -2.49 -12.79 -10.88
N PRO A 19 -1.84 -13.14 -9.75
CA PRO A 19 -2.46 -12.97 -8.43
C PRO A 19 -2.65 -11.50 -8.10
N LEU A 20 -3.74 -11.18 -7.41
CA LEU A 20 -4.03 -9.84 -6.92
C LEU A 20 -3.76 -9.76 -5.42
N TRP A 21 -2.74 -9.00 -5.02
CA TRP A 21 -2.40 -8.70 -3.64
C TRP A 21 -2.71 -7.23 -3.34
N LEU A 22 -3.50 -6.98 -2.32
CA LEU A 22 -3.81 -5.63 -1.85
C LEU A 22 -3.88 -5.60 -0.32
N GLY A 23 -3.13 -4.70 0.29
CA GLY A 23 -3.09 -4.56 1.74
C GLY A 23 -2.59 -5.81 2.47
N GLY A 24 -1.72 -6.59 1.84
CA GLY A 24 -1.18 -7.83 2.37
C GLY A 24 -2.12 -9.03 2.27
N VAL A 25 -3.25 -8.89 1.58
CA VAL A 25 -4.28 -9.92 1.42
C VAL A 25 -4.39 -10.32 -0.05
N GLN A 26 -4.47 -11.61 -0.30
CA GLN A 26 -4.76 -12.10 -1.65
C GLN A 26 -6.26 -11.98 -1.92
N VAL A 27 -6.60 -11.26 -2.96
CA VAL A 27 -7.97 -11.06 -3.43
C VAL A 27 -8.26 -12.05 -4.53
N GLU A 28 -9.37 -12.78 -4.43
CA GLU A 28 -9.81 -13.65 -5.51
C GLU A 28 -10.20 -12.81 -6.74
N SER A 29 -9.44 -12.98 -7.82
CA SER A 29 -9.58 -12.18 -9.03
C SER A 29 -8.96 -12.89 -10.24
N PRO A 30 -9.57 -12.78 -11.44
CA PRO A 30 -8.96 -13.26 -12.68
C PRO A 30 -7.81 -12.36 -13.17
N ILE A 31 -7.65 -11.17 -12.59
CA ILE A 31 -6.63 -10.18 -12.94
C ILE A 31 -5.82 -9.80 -11.72
N GLY A 32 -4.53 -9.50 -11.92
CA GLY A 32 -3.63 -9.02 -10.88
C GLY A 32 -2.67 -7.97 -11.42
N CYS A 33 -1.91 -7.35 -10.53
CA CYS A 33 -0.99 -6.27 -10.89
C CYS A 33 0.30 -6.80 -11.52
N ILE A 34 0.75 -6.14 -12.59
CA ILE A 34 2.07 -6.35 -13.18
C ILE A 34 3.08 -5.58 -12.34
N ALA A 35 4.03 -6.27 -11.72
CA ALA A 35 5.04 -5.64 -10.87
C ALA A 35 6.31 -6.50 -10.74
N HIS A 36 7.40 -5.88 -10.27
CA HIS A 36 8.63 -6.57 -9.90
C HIS A 36 8.47 -7.36 -8.58
N SER A 37 7.73 -6.79 -7.61
CA SER A 37 7.35 -7.41 -6.34
C SER A 37 6.07 -8.25 -6.48
N ASP A 38 5.31 -8.40 -5.39
CA ASP A 38 3.98 -9.03 -5.40
C ASP A 38 2.88 -8.12 -6.00
N GLY A 39 3.20 -6.86 -6.33
CA GLY A 39 2.28 -5.92 -6.93
C GLY A 39 1.25 -5.32 -5.98
N ASP A 40 1.50 -5.35 -4.68
CA ASP A 40 0.59 -4.77 -3.67
C ASP A 40 0.63 -3.23 -3.70
N VAL A 41 -0.21 -2.65 -4.53
CA VAL A 41 -0.31 -1.19 -4.74
C VAL A 41 -0.64 -0.47 -3.44
N ALA A 42 -1.47 -1.07 -2.59
CA ALA A 42 -1.90 -0.46 -1.33
C ALA A 42 -0.74 -0.33 -0.34
N ILE A 43 0.04 -1.39 -0.16
CA ILE A 43 1.23 -1.34 0.71
C ILE A 43 2.30 -0.42 0.12
N HIS A 44 2.50 -0.41 -1.19
CA HIS A 44 3.48 0.49 -1.83
C HIS A 44 3.13 1.96 -1.60
N ALA A 45 1.86 2.36 -1.80
CA ALA A 45 1.41 3.72 -1.53
C ALA A 45 1.55 4.07 -0.04
N LEU A 46 1.24 3.13 0.86
CA LEU A 46 1.40 3.32 2.30
C LEU A 46 2.87 3.53 2.69
N CYS A 47 3.78 2.72 2.17
CA CYS A 47 5.22 2.89 2.40
C CYS A 47 5.70 4.27 1.96
N ASP A 48 5.29 4.73 0.78
CA ASP A 48 5.64 6.06 0.28
C ASP A 48 5.07 7.17 1.16
N ALA A 49 3.85 7.03 1.66
CA ALA A 49 3.27 7.99 2.60
C ALA A 49 4.09 8.09 3.90
N ILE A 50 4.48 6.95 4.46
CA ILE A 50 5.26 6.90 5.70
C ILE A 50 6.65 7.49 5.49
N LEU A 51 7.35 7.11 4.43
CA LEU A 51 8.67 7.65 4.08
C LEU A 51 8.60 9.15 3.81
N GLY A 52 7.58 9.59 3.07
CA GLY A 52 7.37 10.99 2.75
C GLY A 52 7.12 11.87 3.97
N ALA A 53 6.43 11.37 4.99
CA ALA A 53 6.21 12.08 6.26
C ALA A 53 7.53 12.50 6.93
N LEU A 54 8.58 11.69 6.78
CA LEU A 54 9.92 11.96 7.33
C LEU A 54 10.92 12.50 6.30
N ALA A 55 10.46 12.87 5.11
CA ALA A 55 11.30 13.37 4.01
C ALA A 55 12.42 12.38 3.61
N LEU A 56 12.14 11.07 3.65
CA LEU A 56 13.10 10.00 3.36
C LEU A 56 13.06 9.53 1.89
N GLY A 57 12.26 10.17 1.04
CA GLY A 57 12.06 9.78 -0.35
C GLY A 57 10.94 8.76 -0.49
N ASP A 58 11.14 7.80 -1.37
CA ASP A 58 10.16 6.78 -1.75
C ASP A 58 10.70 5.35 -1.66
N ILE A 59 9.84 4.37 -1.92
CA ILE A 59 10.25 2.96 -1.91
C ILE A 59 11.28 2.64 -2.99
N GLY A 60 11.28 3.31 -4.13
CA GLY A 60 12.26 3.09 -5.18
C GLY A 60 13.68 3.43 -4.75
N LYS A 61 13.85 4.40 -3.85
CA LYS A 61 15.13 4.75 -3.26
C LYS A 61 15.64 3.69 -2.28
N HIS A 62 14.74 3.12 -1.46
CA HIS A 62 15.09 2.15 -0.42
C HIS A 62 15.09 0.71 -0.91
N PHE A 63 14.22 0.38 -1.87
CA PHE A 63 14.00 -0.97 -2.40
C PHE A 63 13.96 -0.92 -3.93
N PRO A 64 15.12 -0.68 -4.61
CA PRO A 64 15.13 -0.53 -6.07
C PRO A 64 14.61 -1.80 -6.77
N ASP A 65 13.74 -1.63 -7.74
CA ASP A 65 13.16 -2.70 -8.57
C ASP A 65 14.21 -3.37 -9.48
N THR A 66 15.36 -2.75 -9.65
CA THR A 66 16.53 -3.33 -10.36
C THR A 66 17.29 -4.37 -9.51
N SER A 67 17.04 -4.42 -8.20
CA SER A 67 17.70 -5.38 -7.31
C SER A 67 17.00 -6.75 -7.36
N ALA A 68 17.79 -7.81 -7.58
CA ALA A 68 17.28 -9.18 -7.54
C ALA A 68 16.77 -9.59 -6.15
N GLU A 69 17.22 -8.94 -5.09
CA GLU A 69 16.78 -9.16 -3.70
C GLU A 69 15.26 -8.93 -3.54
N PHE A 70 14.70 -7.97 -4.28
CA PHE A 70 13.30 -7.57 -4.15
C PHE A 70 12.38 -8.19 -5.20
N LYS A 71 12.90 -9.05 -6.08
CA LYS A 71 12.09 -9.72 -7.09
C LYS A 71 11.08 -10.66 -6.45
N GLY A 72 9.79 -10.42 -6.70
CA GLY A 72 8.70 -11.22 -6.14
C GLY A 72 8.53 -11.07 -4.63
N ILE A 73 9.15 -10.06 -4.01
CA ILE A 73 9.10 -9.85 -2.57
C ILE A 73 7.68 -9.60 -2.07
N ASP A 74 7.35 -10.19 -0.93
CA ASP A 74 6.14 -9.88 -0.17
C ASP A 74 6.22 -8.45 0.37
N SER A 75 5.30 -7.58 -0.06
CA SER A 75 5.29 -6.17 0.31
C SER A 75 5.10 -5.93 1.82
N LYS A 76 4.59 -6.93 2.56
CA LYS A 76 4.58 -6.85 4.03
C LYS A 76 5.98 -6.74 4.62
N ILE A 77 6.97 -7.35 3.97
CA ILE A 77 8.38 -7.24 4.38
C ILE A 77 8.88 -5.81 4.13
N LEU A 78 8.52 -5.20 3.00
CA LEU A 78 8.85 -3.80 2.72
C LEU A 78 8.25 -2.87 3.78
N LEU A 79 6.98 -3.05 4.10
CA LEU A 79 6.31 -2.26 5.14
C LEU A 79 6.99 -2.45 6.50
N SER A 80 7.32 -3.68 6.87
CA SER A 80 8.04 -3.96 8.12
C SER A 80 9.37 -3.21 8.20
N ARG A 81 10.17 -3.22 7.14
CA ARG A 81 11.45 -2.50 7.07
C ARG A 81 11.26 -0.98 7.17
N VAL A 82 10.22 -0.44 6.54
CA VAL A 82 9.89 0.99 6.65
C VAL A 82 9.53 1.35 8.09
N ILE A 83 8.75 0.52 8.77
CA ILE A 83 8.37 0.73 10.18
C ILE A 83 9.59 0.65 11.11
N GLU A 84 10.51 -0.29 10.87
CA GLU A 84 11.77 -0.38 11.62
C GLU A 84 12.60 0.91 11.48
N LEU A 85 12.71 1.44 10.27
CA LEU A 85 13.41 2.70 10.00
C LEU A 85 12.76 3.87 10.75
N VAL A 86 11.42 3.99 10.68
CA VAL A 86 10.66 5.04 11.38
C VAL A 86 10.90 4.98 12.89
N ARG A 87 10.84 3.78 13.47
CA ARG A 87 11.08 3.56 14.90
C ARG A 87 12.52 3.89 15.32
N SER A 88 13.49 3.56 14.47
CA SER A 88 14.89 3.88 14.74
C SER A 88 15.17 5.39 14.85
N MET A 89 14.31 6.20 14.21
CA MET A 89 14.35 7.66 14.27
C MET A 89 13.51 8.25 15.42
N GLY A 90 12.90 7.39 16.24
CA GLY A 90 12.08 7.79 17.39
C GLY A 90 10.63 8.19 17.01
N TRP A 91 10.17 7.82 15.83
CA TRP A 91 8.80 8.09 15.37
C TRP A 91 7.93 6.84 15.44
N SER A 92 6.63 7.06 15.48
CA SER A 92 5.61 6.00 15.40
C SER A 92 4.46 6.42 14.49
N VAL A 93 3.72 5.43 13.99
CA VAL A 93 2.53 5.68 13.17
C VAL A 93 1.37 6.05 14.10
N GLY A 94 0.79 7.23 13.89
CA GLY A 94 -0.42 7.68 14.58
C GLY A 94 -1.67 7.06 13.96
N ASN A 95 -1.85 7.25 12.66
CA ASN A 95 -2.89 6.58 11.87
C ASN A 95 -2.57 6.64 10.38
N VAL A 96 -3.26 5.81 9.61
CA VAL A 96 -3.18 5.81 8.15
C VAL A 96 -4.57 5.76 7.53
N ASP A 97 -4.72 6.36 6.35
CA ASP A 97 -5.94 6.30 5.55
C ASP A 97 -5.57 5.98 4.10
N ILE A 98 -6.19 4.95 3.55
CA ILE A 98 -5.88 4.40 2.23
C ILE A 98 -7.15 4.35 1.39
N THR A 99 -7.06 4.85 0.15
CA THR A 99 -8.14 4.77 -0.83
C THR A 99 -7.66 3.98 -2.04
N ILE A 100 -8.33 2.86 -2.32
CA ILE A 100 -8.05 1.99 -3.46
C ILE A 100 -9.05 2.28 -4.57
N ALA A 101 -8.58 2.74 -5.72
CA ALA A 101 -9.40 2.92 -6.90
C ALA A 101 -9.21 1.72 -7.85
N MET A 102 -10.24 0.90 -7.96
CA MET A 102 -10.24 -0.31 -8.79
C MET A 102 -11.65 -0.62 -9.29
N GLN A 103 -11.79 -0.84 -10.58
CA GLN A 103 -13.12 -1.07 -11.16
C GLN A 103 -13.68 -2.46 -10.80
N ARG A 104 -12.85 -3.47 -10.81
CA ARG A 104 -13.15 -4.88 -10.47
C ARG A 104 -11.90 -5.58 -9.93
N PRO A 105 -12.02 -6.60 -9.07
CA PRO A 105 -13.23 -7.12 -8.42
C PRO A 105 -13.75 -6.20 -7.32
N LYS A 106 -14.90 -6.57 -6.72
CA LYS A 106 -15.44 -5.88 -5.53
C LYS A 106 -14.55 -6.16 -4.32
N LEU A 107 -14.06 -5.11 -3.68
CA LEU A 107 -13.09 -5.21 -2.59
C LEU A 107 -13.71 -5.18 -1.18
N ALA A 108 -15.00 -4.89 -1.07
CA ALA A 108 -15.67 -4.78 0.23
C ALA A 108 -15.43 -5.96 1.19
N PRO A 109 -15.45 -7.23 0.74
CA PRO A 109 -15.18 -8.37 1.63
C PRO A 109 -13.75 -8.42 2.19
N TYR A 110 -12.82 -7.72 1.56
CA TYR A 110 -11.38 -7.76 1.90
C TYR A 110 -10.91 -6.57 2.74
N ILE A 111 -11.76 -5.57 2.96
CA ILE A 111 -11.37 -4.33 3.66
C ILE A 111 -10.94 -4.60 5.10
N VAL A 112 -11.71 -5.37 5.86
CA VAL A 112 -11.36 -5.70 7.25
C VAL A 112 -10.09 -6.55 7.31
N PRO A 113 -9.93 -7.63 6.53
CA PRO A 113 -8.67 -8.37 6.48
C PRO A 113 -7.45 -7.51 6.11
N MET A 114 -7.57 -6.57 5.18
CA MET A 114 -6.48 -5.64 4.82
C MET A 114 -6.08 -4.77 6.00
N ARG A 115 -7.06 -4.18 6.70
CA ARG A 115 -6.82 -3.35 7.88
C ARG A 115 -6.10 -4.12 8.97
N GLU A 116 -6.58 -5.32 9.29
CA GLU A 116 -5.99 -6.20 10.30
C GLU A 116 -4.55 -6.59 9.94
N CYS A 117 -4.32 -6.96 8.68
CA CYS A 117 -3.00 -7.34 8.19
C CYS A 117 -2.00 -6.19 8.33
N MET A 118 -2.32 -5.01 7.81
CA MET A 118 -1.43 -3.86 7.85
C MET A 118 -1.23 -3.34 9.29
N ALA A 119 -2.27 -3.33 10.12
CA ALA A 119 -2.16 -2.97 11.53
C ALA A 119 -1.17 -3.88 12.27
N LYS A 120 -1.24 -5.19 12.03
CA LYS A 120 -0.33 -6.18 12.61
C LYS A 120 1.13 -5.92 12.18
N VAL A 121 1.37 -5.68 10.89
CA VAL A 121 2.72 -5.40 10.38
C VAL A 121 3.29 -4.11 10.97
N MET A 122 2.46 -3.07 11.07
CA MET A 122 2.85 -1.78 11.65
C MET A 122 2.92 -1.79 13.18
N GLY A 123 2.34 -2.81 13.84
CA GLY A 123 2.30 -2.88 15.30
C GLY A 123 1.44 -1.79 15.94
N ILE A 124 0.31 -1.48 15.31
CA ILE A 124 -0.67 -0.48 15.78
C ILE A 124 -2.07 -1.12 15.88
N ASP A 125 -3.00 -0.41 16.51
CA ASP A 125 -4.38 -0.88 16.61
C ASP A 125 -5.11 -0.78 15.26
N VAL A 126 -6.02 -1.70 14.99
CA VAL A 126 -6.80 -1.72 13.76
C VAL A 126 -7.65 -0.45 13.55
N SER A 127 -8.05 0.21 14.64
CA SER A 127 -8.77 1.49 14.58
C SER A 127 -7.94 2.64 14.00
N GLN A 128 -6.61 2.48 13.95
CA GLN A 128 -5.68 3.45 13.36
C GLN A 128 -5.46 3.22 11.86
N VAL A 129 -6.08 2.19 11.28
CA VAL A 129 -5.93 1.84 9.87
C VAL A 129 -7.27 1.95 9.15
N SER A 130 -7.42 2.94 8.29
CA SER A 130 -8.58 3.10 7.42
C SER A 130 -8.25 2.62 6.01
N VAL A 131 -9.14 1.83 5.42
CA VAL A 131 -9.09 1.41 4.02
C VAL A 131 -10.47 1.59 3.40
N LYS A 132 -10.52 2.28 2.27
CA LYS A 132 -11.72 2.48 1.47
C LYS A 132 -11.44 2.04 0.04
N ALA A 133 -12.43 1.50 -0.62
CA ALA A 133 -12.34 1.15 -2.04
C ALA A 133 -13.42 1.88 -2.81
N THR A 134 -13.10 2.30 -4.01
CA THR A 134 -14.01 2.95 -4.94
C THR A 134 -13.76 2.50 -6.37
N THR A 135 -14.78 2.54 -7.21
CA THR A 135 -14.60 2.54 -8.65
C THR A 135 -14.37 3.97 -9.14
N THR A 136 -14.04 4.12 -10.41
CA THR A 136 -14.01 5.44 -11.07
C THR A 136 -15.21 5.65 -12.00
N GLU A 137 -16.32 4.99 -11.71
CA GLU A 137 -17.57 5.10 -12.51
C GLU A 137 -17.33 4.84 -14.00
N LYS A 138 -16.49 3.85 -14.32
CA LYS A 138 -16.07 3.47 -15.68
C LYS A 138 -15.24 4.53 -16.42
N LEU A 139 -14.75 5.55 -15.71
CA LEU A 139 -13.92 6.61 -16.27
C LEU A 139 -12.43 6.28 -16.17
N GLY A 140 -11.69 6.68 -17.20
CA GLY A 140 -10.25 6.58 -17.25
C GLY A 140 -9.70 5.14 -17.29
N PHE A 141 -8.41 4.99 -17.06
CA PHE A 141 -7.72 3.68 -17.11
C PHE A 141 -8.20 2.72 -16.01
N VAL A 142 -8.54 3.23 -14.83
CA VAL A 142 -9.12 2.40 -13.76
C VAL A 142 -10.50 1.90 -14.20
N GLY A 143 -11.32 2.79 -14.73
CA GLY A 143 -12.67 2.46 -15.18
C GLY A 143 -12.71 1.48 -16.35
N ARG A 144 -11.67 1.47 -17.20
CA ARG A 144 -11.50 0.49 -18.27
C ARG A 144 -10.85 -0.83 -17.82
N GLY A 145 -10.49 -0.94 -16.52
CA GLY A 145 -9.87 -2.15 -15.99
C GLY A 145 -8.39 -2.33 -16.41
N GLU A 146 -7.74 -1.28 -16.83
CA GLU A 146 -6.35 -1.30 -17.30
C GLU A 146 -5.35 -1.21 -16.14
N GLY A 147 -5.75 -0.61 -15.03
CA GLY A 147 -4.88 -0.38 -13.89
C GLY A 147 -5.64 -0.26 -12.57
N CYS A 148 -4.88 -0.37 -11.49
CA CYS A 148 -5.31 -0.10 -10.12
C CYS A 148 -4.43 1.00 -9.56
N GLU A 149 -5.03 2.01 -8.94
CA GLU A 149 -4.30 3.09 -8.27
C GLU A 149 -4.73 3.23 -6.81
N VAL A 150 -3.79 3.63 -5.97
CA VAL A 150 -4.00 3.78 -4.54
C VAL A 150 -3.40 5.08 -4.04
N TYR A 151 -4.17 5.79 -3.22
CA TYR A 151 -3.75 6.94 -2.46
C TYR A 151 -3.64 6.57 -0.99
N ALA A 152 -2.58 6.99 -0.33
CA ALA A 152 -2.39 6.78 1.10
C ALA A 152 -1.97 8.07 1.79
N VAL A 153 -2.45 8.25 3.01
CA VAL A 153 -2.01 9.31 3.92
C VAL A 153 -1.56 8.65 5.22
N ALA A 154 -0.44 9.09 5.75
CA ALA A 154 0.07 8.63 7.04
C ALA A 154 0.33 9.83 7.95
N LEU A 155 -0.10 9.73 9.21
CA LEU A 155 0.26 10.62 10.29
C LEU A 155 1.29 9.91 11.16
N LEU A 156 2.45 10.54 11.34
CA LEU A 156 3.49 10.08 12.27
C LEU A 156 3.56 11.00 13.49
N VAL A 157 3.89 10.41 14.62
CA VAL A 157 3.98 11.12 15.91
C VAL A 157 5.30 10.80 16.61
N LYS A 158 5.82 11.81 17.36
CA LYS A 158 7.03 11.69 18.18
C LYS A 158 6.86 12.41 19.50
#